data_cee5bc9658772074bf6d7c1d6ea8a8a3
#
_entry.id   cee5bc9658772074bf6d7c1d6ea8a8a3
#
_cell.length_a   1.000
_cell.length_b   1.000
_cell.length_c   1.000
_cell.angle_alpha   90.00
_cell.angle_beta   90.00
_cell.angle_gamma   90.00
#
_symmetry.space_group_name_H-M   'P 1'
#
loop_
_entity.id
_entity.type
_entity.pdbx_description
1 polymer ?
#
loop_
_entity_poly.entity_id
_entity_poly.type
_entity_poly.pdbx_seq_one_letter_code
_entity_poly.pdbx_strand_id
1 'polypeptide(L)'
;ELLLLDTIACGYGAKGEHSAEACLDVVREGGGAARCTIIGERERSGAGQAVFANGVLIRVLDMNDYVPSIAGGEFGGHPSDNIPVALAAGEMAGASGRDTLASIIIGYEIYGRAMGLIDRGQAWDNVSGSGFAAPVMAGRLMGLDAAKLAHALSLTLARAPTSALARVGDVSALKSIANALVAQHAMQSTQLAARGVTG
;
A
#
# COMPACT_ATOMS: atom_id res chain seq x y z
N GLU A 1 -1.04 -17.31 0.18
CA GLU A 1 -1.83 -17.39 1.44
C GLU A 1 -0.94 -17.15 2.66
N LEU A 2 0.21 -17.83 2.82
CA LEU A 2 1.09 -17.66 3.98
C LEU A 2 1.57 -16.21 4.15
N LEU A 3 1.98 -15.54 3.07
CA LEU A 3 2.38 -14.12 3.12
C LEU A 3 1.24 -13.19 3.56
N LEU A 4 0.01 -13.47 3.15
CA LEU A 4 -1.14 -12.72 3.63
C LEU A 4 -1.39 -12.94 5.13
N LEU A 5 -1.28 -14.20 5.59
CA LEU A 5 -1.40 -14.52 7.01
C LEU A 5 -0.33 -13.81 7.84
N ASP A 6 0.92 -13.88 7.41
CA ASP A 6 2.06 -13.21 8.02
C ASP A 6 1.85 -11.70 8.11
N THR A 7 1.44 -11.09 7.00
CA THR A 7 1.13 -9.65 6.94
C THR A 7 0.03 -9.24 7.94
N ILE A 8 -1.04 -10.02 8.02
CA ILE A 8 -2.13 -9.76 8.98
C ILE A 8 -1.63 -9.95 10.41
N ALA A 9 -0.80 -10.96 10.67
CA ALA A 9 -0.19 -11.19 11.98
C ALA A 9 0.69 -10.01 12.43
N CYS A 10 1.51 -9.45 11.51
CA CYS A 10 2.26 -8.22 11.77
C CYS A 10 1.33 -7.07 12.19
N GLY A 11 0.20 -6.90 11.47
CA GLY A 11 -0.78 -5.87 11.81
C GLY A 11 -1.40 -6.03 13.21
N TYR A 12 -1.71 -7.26 13.61
CA TYR A 12 -2.19 -7.53 14.96
C TYR A 12 -1.10 -7.31 16.02
N GLY A 13 0.14 -7.71 15.71
CA GLY A 13 1.28 -7.55 16.62
C GLY A 13 1.66 -6.09 16.88
N ALA A 14 1.31 -5.19 15.96
CA ALA A 14 1.61 -3.77 16.06
C ALA A 14 0.68 -2.97 17.00
N LYS A 15 -0.38 -3.60 17.50
CA LYS A 15 -1.30 -2.94 18.44
C LYS A 15 -0.58 -2.51 19.72
N GLY A 16 -0.77 -1.25 20.08
CA GLY A 16 -0.10 -0.64 21.23
C GLY A 16 1.24 0.03 20.90
N GLU A 17 1.75 -0.13 19.68
CA GLU A 17 2.91 0.66 19.22
C GLU A 17 2.54 2.12 19.08
N HIS A 18 3.36 3.01 19.65
CA HIS A 18 3.06 4.45 19.73
C HIS A 18 2.73 5.08 18.37
N SER A 19 3.54 4.78 17.35
CA SER A 19 3.33 5.35 16.01
C SER A 19 2.07 4.80 15.34
N ALA A 20 1.72 3.53 15.59
CA ALA A 20 0.49 2.92 15.08
C ALA A 20 -0.74 3.53 15.74
N GLU A 21 -0.75 3.67 17.07
CA GLU A 21 -1.87 4.27 17.78
C GLU A 21 -2.11 5.73 17.39
N ALA A 22 -1.05 6.53 17.25
CA ALA A 22 -1.15 7.91 16.78
C ALA A 22 -1.77 7.99 15.37
N CYS A 23 -1.41 7.07 14.47
CA CYS A 23 -2.01 7.01 13.13
C CYS A 23 -3.48 6.53 13.17
N LEU A 24 -3.81 5.59 14.04
CA LEU A 24 -5.20 5.14 14.24
C LEU A 24 -6.08 6.29 14.77
N ASP A 25 -5.58 7.10 15.69
CA ASP A 25 -6.31 8.27 16.20
C ASP A 25 -6.62 9.27 15.09
N VAL A 26 -5.64 9.60 14.25
CA VAL A 26 -5.85 10.45 13.06
C VAL A 26 -6.92 9.87 12.12
N VAL A 27 -6.92 8.54 11.93
CA VAL A 27 -7.92 7.87 11.09
C VAL A 27 -9.31 7.94 11.72
N ARG A 28 -9.43 7.73 13.04
CA ARG A 28 -10.71 7.84 13.79
C ARG A 28 -11.27 9.25 13.71
N GLU A 29 -10.43 10.28 13.88
CA GLU A 29 -10.83 11.69 13.76
C GLU A 29 -11.25 12.06 12.33
N GLY A 30 -10.60 11.51 11.32
CA GLY A 30 -10.90 11.77 9.91
C GLY A 30 -12.25 11.24 9.44
N GLY A 31 -12.85 10.31 10.15
CA GLY A 31 -14.15 9.71 9.86
C GLY A 31 -14.19 9.02 8.49
N GLY A 32 -15.36 9.04 7.85
CA GLY A 32 -15.61 8.48 6.53
C GLY A 32 -16.65 7.36 6.51
N ALA A 33 -16.98 6.87 5.32
CA ALA A 33 -17.92 5.76 5.17
C ALA A 33 -17.30 4.46 5.70
N ALA A 34 -17.91 3.84 6.68
CA ALA A 34 -17.45 2.62 7.36
C ALA A 34 -17.54 1.37 6.46
N ARG A 35 -16.72 1.31 5.40
CA ARG A 35 -16.76 0.25 4.38
C ARG A 35 -15.61 -0.76 4.48
N CYS A 36 -14.44 -0.32 4.96
CA CYS A 36 -13.23 -1.13 4.94
C CYS A 36 -12.75 -1.43 6.35
N THR A 37 -12.27 -2.64 6.55
CA THR A 37 -11.78 -3.17 7.83
C THR A 37 -10.41 -2.58 8.16
N ILE A 38 -10.22 -2.23 9.43
CA ILE A 38 -8.92 -1.95 10.02
C ILE A 38 -8.53 -3.16 10.87
N ILE A 39 -7.32 -3.69 10.65
CA ILE A 39 -6.81 -4.88 11.33
C ILE A 39 -6.83 -4.66 12.86
N GLY A 40 -7.49 -5.57 13.56
CA GLY A 40 -7.58 -5.52 15.02
C GLY A 40 -8.56 -4.48 15.59
N GLU A 41 -9.24 -3.68 14.76
CA GLU A 41 -10.24 -2.73 15.19
C GLU A 41 -11.67 -3.26 14.94
N ARG A 42 -12.63 -2.77 15.75
CA ARG A 42 -14.05 -3.06 15.53
C ARG A 42 -14.68 -2.09 14.55
N GLU A 43 -14.21 -0.84 14.59
CA GLU A 43 -14.66 0.19 13.69
C GLU A 43 -14.09 -0.02 12.29
N ARG A 44 -14.90 0.32 11.30
CA ARG A 44 -14.53 0.35 9.89
C ARG A 44 -14.36 1.80 9.44
N SER A 45 -13.60 2.01 8.36
CA SER A 45 -13.33 3.34 7.86
C SER A 45 -13.51 3.43 6.34
N GLY A 46 -13.31 4.62 5.78
CA GLY A 46 -13.22 4.82 4.34
C GLY A 46 -11.98 4.11 3.76
N ALA A 47 -12.04 3.73 2.48
CA ALA A 47 -10.99 2.90 1.87
C ALA A 47 -9.58 3.49 2.01
N GLY A 48 -9.40 4.79 1.73
CA GLY A 48 -8.10 5.45 1.86
C GLY A 48 -7.58 5.43 3.30
N GLN A 49 -8.45 5.66 4.27
CA GLN A 49 -8.12 5.65 5.69
C GLN A 49 -7.78 4.23 6.17
N ALA A 50 -8.55 3.23 5.75
CA ALA A 50 -8.28 1.84 6.09
C ALA A 50 -6.94 1.36 5.48
N VAL A 51 -6.65 1.76 4.23
CA VAL A 51 -5.34 1.49 3.59
C VAL A 51 -4.21 2.11 4.39
N PHE A 52 -4.35 3.36 4.80
CA PHE A 52 -3.34 4.05 5.60
C PHE A 52 -3.13 3.35 6.95
N ALA A 53 -4.19 3.13 7.72
CA ALA A 53 -4.12 2.49 9.03
C ALA A 53 -3.47 1.10 8.94
N ASN A 54 -3.97 0.25 8.03
CA ASN A 54 -3.43 -1.10 7.84
C ASN A 54 -1.98 -1.08 7.34
N GLY A 55 -1.64 -0.13 6.46
CA GLY A 55 -0.28 0.05 5.97
C GLY A 55 0.72 0.38 7.09
N VAL A 56 0.33 1.21 8.03
CA VAL A 56 1.15 1.50 9.22
C VAL A 56 1.24 0.28 10.14
N LEU A 57 0.10 -0.34 10.46
CA LEU A 57 0.04 -1.51 11.34
C LEU A 57 0.95 -2.65 10.86
N ILE A 58 0.91 -3.00 9.58
CA ILE A 58 1.74 -4.10 9.06
C ILE A 58 3.22 -3.74 8.99
N ARG A 59 3.57 -2.45 8.96
CA ARG A 59 4.94 -1.99 8.69
C ARG A 59 5.71 -1.56 9.93
N VAL A 60 5.04 -1.13 10.99
CA VAL A 60 5.68 -0.48 12.14
C VAL A 60 6.67 -1.38 12.88
N LEU A 61 6.42 -2.68 12.92
CA LEU A 61 7.32 -3.66 13.55
C LEU A 61 8.53 -4.03 12.68
N ASP A 62 8.51 -3.67 11.39
CA ASP A 62 9.55 -4.01 10.41
C ASP A 62 9.80 -5.53 10.31
N MET A 63 8.76 -6.33 10.50
CA MET A 63 8.80 -7.81 10.53
C MET A 63 8.10 -8.44 9.32
N ASN A 64 7.41 -7.64 8.50
CA ASN A 64 6.78 -8.10 7.27
C ASN A 64 7.82 -8.50 6.22
N ASP A 65 7.39 -9.21 5.19
CA ASP A 65 8.25 -9.77 4.17
C ASP A 65 9.28 -8.78 3.58
N TYR A 66 10.38 -9.32 3.08
CA TYR A 66 11.35 -8.59 2.28
C TYR A 66 11.69 -9.41 1.04
N VAL A 67 11.54 -8.84 -0.13
CA VAL A 67 11.89 -9.47 -1.41
C VAL A 67 13.04 -8.71 -2.03
N PRO A 68 14.18 -9.38 -2.31
CA PRO A 68 15.27 -8.78 -3.06
C PRO A 68 14.80 -8.47 -4.49
N SER A 69 15.49 -7.56 -5.16
CA SER A 69 15.15 -7.24 -6.57
C SER A 69 15.24 -8.47 -7.47
N ILE A 70 14.17 -8.75 -8.22
CA ILE A 70 14.10 -9.86 -9.17
C ILE A 70 15.05 -9.64 -10.35
N ALA A 71 15.38 -8.40 -10.69
CA ALA A 71 16.24 -8.05 -11.83
C ALA A 71 17.71 -7.87 -11.46
N GLY A 72 18.14 -8.31 -10.27
CA GLY A 72 19.56 -8.32 -9.88
C GLY A 72 20.10 -6.99 -9.34
N GLY A 73 19.24 -6.05 -8.97
CA GLY A 73 19.65 -4.82 -8.27
C GLY A 73 19.97 -5.07 -6.79
N GLU A 74 20.75 -4.17 -6.20
CA GLU A 74 21.14 -4.25 -4.77
C GLU A 74 19.99 -4.05 -3.79
N PHE A 75 18.86 -3.54 -4.25
CA PHE A 75 17.76 -3.11 -3.39
C PHE A 75 16.47 -3.85 -3.70
N GLY A 76 15.92 -4.48 -2.70
CA GLY A 76 14.58 -5.00 -2.67
C GLY A 76 13.61 -4.07 -1.94
N GLY A 77 12.55 -4.65 -1.45
CA GLY A 77 11.54 -3.94 -0.64
C GLY A 77 10.51 -4.90 -0.10
N HIS A 78 9.42 -4.33 0.38
CA HIS A 78 8.35 -5.04 1.05
C HIS A 78 7.07 -5.03 0.20
N PRO A 79 6.86 -6.00 -0.71
CA PRO A 79 5.64 -6.02 -1.54
C PRO A 79 4.36 -6.16 -0.71
N SER A 80 4.43 -6.75 0.50
CA SER A 80 3.31 -6.83 1.43
C SER A 80 2.77 -5.47 1.87
N ASP A 81 3.58 -4.41 1.76
CA ASP A 81 3.15 -3.02 1.98
C ASP A 81 1.92 -2.64 1.11
N ASN A 82 1.67 -3.36 0.02
CA ASN A 82 0.54 -3.13 -0.89
C ASN A 82 -0.69 -3.97 -0.55
N ILE A 83 -0.59 -4.96 0.33
CA ILE A 83 -1.71 -5.84 0.71
C ILE A 83 -2.92 -5.04 1.25
N PRO A 84 -2.76 -3.99 2.07
CA PRO A 84 -3.88 -3.16 2.51
C PRO A 84 -4.73 -2.60 1.39
N VAL A 85 -4.10 -2.27 0.25
CA VAL A 85 -4.83 -1.76 -0.93
C VAL A 85 -5.72 -2.85 -1.53
N ALA A 86 -5.21 -4.08 -1.65
CA ALA A 86 -6.01 -5.21 -2.16
C ALA A 86 -7.17 -5.56 -1.23
N LEU A 87 -6.94 -5.52 0.09
CA LEU A 87 -8.00 -5.79 1.07
C LEU A 87 -9.11 -4.74 0.98
N ALA A 88 -8.77 -3.45 1.03
CA ALA A 88 -9.74 -2.38 0.97
C ALA A 88 -10.48 -2.31 -0.38
N ALA A 89 -9.76 -2.49 -1.51
CA ALA A 89 -10.39 -2.52 -2.82
C ALA A 89 -11.30 -3.74 -3.00
N GLY A 90 -10.89 -4.90 -2.47
CA GLY A 90 -11.69 -6.11 -2.47
C GLY A 90 -12.99 -5.95 -1.68
N GLU A 91 -12.93 -5.38 -0.48
CA GLU A 91 -14.11 -5.09 0.33
C GLU A 91 -15.04 -4.08 -0.36
N MET A 92 -14.50 -3.03 -0.96
CA MET A 92 -15.30 -2.04 -1.71
C MET A 92 -16.02 -2.64 -2.91
N ALA A 93 -15.36 -3.56 -3.62
CA ALA A 93 -15.89 -4.19 -4.84
C ALA A 93 -16.74 -5.44 -4.54
N GLY A 94 -16.77 -5.92 -3.30
CA GLY A 94 -17.38 -7.22 -2.97
C GLY A 94 -16.65 -8.38 -3.66
N ALA A 95 -15.34 -8.25 -3.87
CA ALA A 95 -14.54 -9.24 -4.58
C ALA A 95 -14.41 -10.54 -3.78
N SER A 96 -14.26 -11.67 -4.50
CA SER A 96 -13.99 -12.94 -3.85
C SER A 96 -12.58 -12.97 -3.23
N GLY A 97 -12.38 -13.84 -2.23
CA GLY A 97 -11.04 -14.07 -1.67
C GLY A 97 -10.03 -14.53 -2.73
N ARG A 98 -10.48 -15.30 -3.73
CA ARG A 98 -9.66 -15.72 -4.87
C ARG A 98 -9.20 -14.52 -5.70
N ASP A 99 -10.09 -13.59 -6.02
CA ASP A 99 -9.74 -12.39 -6.80
C ASP A 99 -8.81 -11.47 -6.03
N THR A 100 -9.03 -11.35 -4.72
CA THR A 100 -8.15 -10.58 -3.83
C THR A 100 -6.75 -11.19 -3.78
N LEU A 101 -6.62 -12.51 -3.60
CA LEU A 101 -5.34 -13.21 -3.65
C LEU A 101 -4.65 -13.07 -5.01
N ALA A 102 -5.40 -13.22 -6.11
CA ALA A 102 -4.85 -13.01 -7.45
C ALA A 102 -4.33 -11.59 -7.64
N SER A 103 -5.02 -10.60 -7.10
CA SER A 103 -4.56 -9.20 -7.13
C SER A 103 -3.29 -8.99 -6.32
N ILE A 104 -3.17 -9.62 -5.16
CA ILE A 104 -1.94 -9.61 -4.34
C ILE A 104 -0.77 -10.21 -5.14
N ILE A 105 -0.95 -11.37 -5.78
CA ILE A 105 0.10 -12.00 -6.60
C ILE A 105 0.56 -11.07 -7.71
N ILE A 106 -0.38 -10.43 -8.42
CA ILE A 106 -0.06 -9.44 -9.46
C ILE A 106 0.73 -8.26 -8.87
N GLY A 107 0.34 -7.79 -7.70
CA GLY A 107 1.04 -6.71 -7.00
C GLY A 107 2.49 -7.06 -6.68
N TYR A 108 2.75 -8.26 -6.18
CA TYR A 108 4.10 -8.75 -5.92
C TYR A 108 4.95 -8.81 -7.19
N GLU A 109 4.38 -9.32 -8.28
CA GLU A 109 5.06 -9.42 -9.57
C GLU A 109 5.42 -8.03 -10.14
N ILE A 110 4.47 -7.09 -10.11
CA ILE A 110 4.69 -5.73 -10.59
C ILE A 110 5.72 -5.02 -9.72
N TYR A 111 5.60 -5.12 -8.39
CA TYR A 111 6.54 -4.51 -7.46
C TYR A 111 7.96 -5.01 -7.70
N GLY A 112 8.15 -6.33 -7.75
CA GLY A 112 9.46 -6.94 -7.94
C GLY A 112 10.11 -6.54 -9.27
N ARG A 113 9.34 -6.46 -10.36
CA ARG A 113 9.82 -6.01 -11.67
C ARG A 113 10.15 -4.51 -11.66
N ALA A 114 9.28 -3.69 -11.11
CA ALA A 114 9.50 -2.24 -11.01
C ALA A 114 10.78 -1.92 -10.23
N MET A 115 10.99 -2.60 -9.10
CA MET A 115 12.20 -2.42 -8.27
C MET A 115 13.49 -2.77 -9.01
N GLY A 116 13.44 -3.70 -9.98
CA GLY A 116 14.59 -4.07 -10.79
C GLY A 116 14.87 -3.15 -11.96
N LEU A 117 13.89 -2.36 -12.39
CA LEU A 117 13.99 -1.48 -13.57
C LEU A 117 14.24 -0.01 -13.20
N ILE A 118 13.95 0.38 -11.97
CA ILE A 118 14.05 1.76 -11.52
C ILE A 118 15.43 1.98 -10.90
N ASP A 119 16.22 2.84 -11.53
CA ASP A 119 17.36 3.43 -10.84
C ASP A 119 16.86 4.48 -9.84
N ARG A 120 16.88 4.12 -8.58
CA ARG A 120 16.42 5.02 -7.49
C ARG A 120 17.52 6.01 -7.09
N GLY A 121 18.77 5.75 -7.49
CA GLY A 121 19.89 6.49 -6.94
C GLY A 121 19.87 6.48 -5.41
N GLN A 122 20.35 7.53 -4.79
CA GLN A 122 20.32 7.72 -3.33
C GLN A 122 19.16 8.65 -2.88
N ALA A 123 18.36 9.15 -3.81
CA ALA A 123 17.34 10.16 -3.52
C ALA A 123 15.98 9.56 -3.16
N TRP A 124 15.65 8.36 -3.66
CA TRP A 124 14.32 7.78 -3.55
C TRP A 124 14.27 6.53 -2.66
N ASP A 125 13.23 6.47 -1.84
CA ASP A 125 12.94 5.31 -1.00
C ASP A 125 12.35 4.15 -1.83
N ASN A 126 12.52 2.90 -1.35
CA ASN A 126 11.96 1.70 -1.97
C ASN A 126 10.43 1.67 -1.96
N VAL A 127 9.79 2.37 -1.04
CA VAL A 127 8.32 2.48 -1.01
C VAL A 127 7.75 3.16 -2.25
N SER A 128 8.57 3.90 -3.01
CA SER A 128 8.17 4.45 -4.32
C SER A 128 7.73 3.37 -5.31
N GLY A 129 8.23 2.14 -5.18
CA GLY A 129 7.81 0.97 -5.97
C GLY A 129 6.33 0.61 -5.79
N SER A 130 5.75 0.91 -4.64
CA SER A 130 4.33 0.74 -4.39
C SER A 130 3.45 1.59 -5.30
N GLY A 131 3.97 2.70 -5.83
CA GLY A 131 3.28 3.53 -6.81
C GLY A 131 2.94 2.81 -8.11
N PHE A 132 3.65 1.73 -8.44
CA PHE A 132 3.35 0.88 -9.60
C PHE A 132 2.38 -0.25 -9.26
N ALA A 133 2.57 -0.92 -8.14
CA ALA A 133 1.79 -2.10 -7.77
C ALA A 133 0.40 -1.75 -7.23
N ALA A 134 0.31 -0.82 -6.30
CA ALA A 134 -0.91 -0.50 -5.58
C ALA A 134 -2.08 -0.07 -6.49
N PRO A 135 -1.92 0.86 -7.45
CA PRO A 135 -3.03 1.29 -8.30
C PRO A 135 -3.52 0.18 -9.23
N VAL A 136 -2.62 -0.73 -9.66
CA VAL A 136 -3.03 -1.88 -10.50
C VAL A 136 -3.83 -2.90 -9.68
N MET A 137 -3.40 -3.18 -8.45
CA MET A 137 -4.14 -4.06 -7.55
C MET A 137 -5.56 -3.54 -7.29
N ALA A 138 -5.68 -2.27 -6.92
CA ALA A 138 -6.97 -1.64 -6.67
C ALA A 138 -7.83 -1.59 -7.94
N GLY A 139 -7.27 -1.12 -9.04
CA GLY A 139 -8.01 -0.96 -10.29
C GLY A 139 -8.52 -2.28 -10.86
N ARG A 140 -7.72 -3.35 -10.77
CA ARG A 140 -8.16 -4.69 -11.16
C ARG A 140 -9.38 -5.14 -10.34
N LEU A 141 -9.34 -4.99 -9.02
CA LEU A 141 -10.44 -5.39 -8.13
C LEU A 141 -11.69 -4.52 -8.35
N MET A 142 -11.49 -3.24 -8.66
CA MET A 142 -12.57 -2.29 -8.96
C MET A 142 -13.08 -2.40 -10.40
N GLY A 143 -12.54 -3.32 -11.24
CA GLY A 143 -12.98 -3.55 -12.60
C GLY A 143 -12.62 -2.44 -13.60
N LEU A 144 -11.52 -1.72 -13.38
CA LEU A 144 -11.06 -0.69 -14.31
C LEU A 144 -10.53 -1.34 -15.59
N ASP A 145 -10.87 -0.74 -16.74
CA ASP A 145 -10.26 -1.07 -18.02
C ASP A 145 -8.82 -0.54 -18.13
N ALA A 146 -8.11 -0.93 -19.19
CA ALA A 146 -6.70 -0.58 -19.39
C ALA A 146 -6.46 0.94 -19.44
N ALA A 147 -7.38 1.70 -20.03
CA ALA A 147 -7.25 3.16 -20.15
C ALA A 147 -7.33 3.81 -18.76
N LYS A 148 -8.32 3.43 -17.96
CA LYS A 148 -8.47 3.93 -16.59
C LYS A 148 -7.32 3.47 -15.68
N LEU A 149 -6.81 2.24 -15.87
CA LEU A 149 -5.63 1.78 -15.17
C LEU A 149 -4.40 2.63 -15.49
N ALA A 150 -4.20 3.01 -16.76
CA ALA A 150 -3.12 3.91 -17.14
C ALA A 150 -3.24 5.27 -16.45
N HIS A 151 -4.44 5.84 -16.37
CA HIS A 151 -4.67 7.07 -15.63
C HIS A 151 -4.44 6.91 -14.12
N ALA A 152 -4.87 5.79 -13.52
CA ALA A 152 -4.61 5.52 -12.11
C ALA A 152 -3.10 5.44 -11.81
N LEU A 153 -2.33 4.80 -12.69
CA LEU A 153 -0.87 4.75 -12.62
C LEU A 153 -0.26 6.15 -12.73
N SER A 154 -0.62 6.92 -13.74
CA SER A 154 -0.08 8.27 -13.95
C SER A 154 -0.36 9.18 -12.75
N LEU A 155 -1.61 9.19 -12.26
CA LEU A 155 -2.01 9.98 -11.09
C LEU A 155 -1.23 9.56 -9.84
N THR A 156 -0.99 8.25 -9.66
CA THR A 156 -0.22 7.75 -8.52
C THR A 156 1.25 8.13 -8.64
N LEU A 157 1.87 7.85 -9.79
CA LEU A 157 3.30 8.05 -10.01
C LEU A 157 3.72 9.52 -9.96
N ALA A 158 2.81 10.43 -10.27
CA ALA A 158 3.06 11.87 -10.11
C ALA A 158 3.44 12.26 -8.66
N ARG A 159 3.10 11.45 -7.65
CA ARG A 159 3.33 11.73 -6.24
C ARG A 159 3.91 10.55 -5.43
N ALA A 160 4.06 9.38 -6.03
CA ALA A 160 4.62 8.21 -5.37
C ALA A 160 6.11 8.33 -5.01
N PRO A 161 6.95 9.07 -5.76
CA PRO A 161 8.35 9.21 -5.39
C PRO A 161 8.49 9.76 -3.97
N THR A 162 9.03 8.92 -3.09
CA THR A 162 9.23 9.22 -1.68
C THR A 162 10.71 9.42 -1.43
N SER A 163 11.08 10.50 -0.74
CA SER A 163 12.47 10.81 -0.44
C SER A 163 13.10 9.76 0.47
N ALA A 164 14.33 9.36 0.18
CA ALA A 164 15.14 8.50 1.03
C ALA A 164 15.53 9.14 2.38
N LEU A 165 15.23 10.40 2.61
CA LEU A 165 15.52 11.10 3.88
C LEU A 165 14.90 10.43 5.09
N ALA A 166 13.79 9.68 4.91
CA ALA A 166 13.19 8.88 5.98
C ALA A 166 14.14 7.79 6.56
N ARG A 167 15.25 7.49 5.85
CA ARG A 167 16.19 6.43 6.20
C ARG A 167 17.63 6.92 6.40
N VAL A 168 17.86 8.23 6.39
CA VAL A 168 19.19 8.84 6.52
C VAL A 168 19.28 9.59 7.84
N GLY A 169 20.40 9.46 8.54
CA GLY A 169 20.63 10.07 9.85
C GLY A 169 19.82 9.37 10.95
N ASP A 170 19.24 10.13 11.86
CA ASP A 170 18.34 9.59 12.89
C ASP A 170 17.03 9.13 12.27
N VAL A 171 16.80 7.83 12.27
CA VAL A 171 15.62 7.23 11.65
C VAL A 171 14.36 7.61 12.44
N SER A 172 13.47 8.32 11.78
CA SER A 172 12.19 8.74 12.37
C SER A 172 11.06 7.73 12.10
N ALA A 173 9.92 7.90 12.78
CA ALA A 173 8.72 7.12 12.53
C ALA A 173 8.22 7.18 11.07
N LEU A 174 8.63 8.21 10.31
CA LEU A 174 8.30 8.31 8.88
C LEU A 174 8.72 7.06 8.09
N LYS A 175 9.80 6.38 8.49
CA LYS A 175 10.23 5.10 7.87
C LYS A 175 9.09 4.07 7.82
N SER A 176 8.29 3.99 8.87
CA SER A 176 7.20 3.01 9.00
C SER A 176 5.86 3.50 8.44
N ILE A 177 5.75 4.79 8.13
CA ILE A 177 4.51 5.42 7.65
C ILE A 177 4.55 5.68 6.15
N ALA A 178 5.73 5.85 5.57
CA ALA A 178 5.92 6.31 4.19
C ALA A 178 5.19 5.41 3.15
N ASN A 179 5.26 4.08 3.31
CA ASN A 179 4.55 3.16 2.42
C ASN A 179 3.03 3.33 2.50
N ALA A 180 2.49 3.53 3.71
CA ALA A 180 1.06 3.71 3.94
C ALA A 180 0.53 4.97 3.25
N LEU A 181 1.32 6.06 3.22
CA LEU A 181 1.00 7.29 2.50
C LEU A 181 0.97 7.06 0.98
N VAL A 182 1.93 6.32 0.43
CA VAL A 182 1.94 5.97 -1.01
C VAL A 182 0.73 5.10 -1.35
N ALA A 183 0.45 4.10 -0.54
CA ALA A 183 -0.68 3.18 -0.74
C ALA A 183 -2.04 3.90 -0.64
N GLN A 184 -2.21 4.79 0.34
CA GLN A 184 -3.39 5.64 0.47
C GLN A 184 -3.60 6.52 -0.76
N HIS A 185 -2.53 7.16 -1.22
CA HIS A 185 -2.57 7.99 -2.43
C HIS A 185 -2.92 7.16 -3.68
N ALA A 186 -2.38 5.95 -3.80
CA ALA A 186 -2.70 5.03 -4.90
C ALA A 186 -4.19 4.64 -4.90
N MET A 187 -4.76 4.36 -3.74
CA MET A 187 -6.20 4.09 -3.59
C MET A 187 -7.02 5.30 -4.05
N GLN A 188 -6.67 6.50 -3.63
CA GLN A 188 -7.36 7.74 -4.04
C GLN A 188 -7.23 7.97 -5.54
N SER A 189 -6.04 7.82 -6.11
CA SER A 189 -5.77 7.95 -7.55
C SER A 189 -6.62 6.97 -8.37
N THR A 190 -6.72 5.72 -7.92
CA THR A 190 -7.55 4.71 -8.57
C THR A 190 -9.04 5.07 -8.52
N GLN A 191 -9.52 5.59 -7.40
CA GLN A 191 -10.90 6.05 -7.26
C GLN A 191 -11.20 7.25 -8.16
N LEU A 192 -10.24 8.15 -8.36
CA LEU A 192 -10.35 9.30 -9.28
C LEU A 192 -10.40 8.82 -10.74
N ALA A 193 -9.50 7.92 -11.13
CA ALA A 193 -9.47 7.35 -12.48
C ALA A 193 -10.78 6.57 -12.80
N ALA A 194 -11.32 5.84 -11.82
CA ALA A 194 -12.61 5.16 -11.97
C ALA A 194 -13.73 6.12 -12.33
N ARG A 195 -13.65 7.38 -11.91
CA ARG A 195 -14.60 8.46 -12.17
C ARG A 195 -14.27 9.31 -13.39
N GLY A 196 -13.24 8.93 -14.15
CA GLY A 196 -12.84 9.60 -15.39
C GLY A 196 -11.84 10.75 -15.23
N VAL A 197 -11.21 10.89 -14.05
CA VAL A 197 -10.09 11.83 -13.90
C VAL A 197 -8.89 11.24 -14.63
N THR A 198 -8.29 12.04 -15.50
CA THR A 198 -7.12 11.65 -16.31
C THR A 198 -5.82 12.06 -15.62
N GLY A 199 -4.76 11.31 -15.87
CA GLY A 199 -3.39 11.60 -15.47
C GLY A 199 -2.42 11.45 -16.64
#